data_722f1bc5f8933c79007765cb33d49684
#
_entry.id   722f1bc5f8933c79007765cb33d49684
#
_cell.length_a   1.000
_cell.length_b   1.000
_cell.length_c   1.000
_cell.angle_alpha   90.00
_cell.angle_beta   90.00
_cell.angle_gamma   90.00
#
_symmetry.space_group_name_H-M   'P 1'
#
loop_
_entity.id
_entity.type
_entity.pdbx_description
1 polymer ?
#
loop_
_entity_poly.entity_id
_entity_poly.type
_entity_poly.pdbx_seq_one_letter_code
_entity_poly.pdbx_strand_id
1 'polypeptide(L)'
;MQHKTTKTLAAAVLALMLSTSAYAFEKPVLLQDQGSFFAGGTTVTTPGSFDFSNPLNPQGQTLHGDHAYVFYQKPVNAHKLPLVFLHGAGQSKKTWETTPDGRDGFQNIFLERGYATYLVDQPRRGDAGQATVDGTVSATTNDQFWFSNFRIGDAPEFFKGVQFSKDPAALDQYYRQMTPNTAPYDQSVVVNALSAVFDKTGDGVLITHSQGGGPG
;
A
#
# COMPACT_ATOMS: atom_id res chain seq x y z
N MET A 1 -32.45 57.84 -4.01
CA MET A 1 -31.77 56.78 -4.80
C MET A 1 -30.94 55.89 -3.88
N GLN A 2 -31.54 55.09 -3.04
CA GLN A 2 -30.82 54.16 -2.12
C GLN A 2 -31.71 52.96 -1.78
N HIS A 3 -31.96 52.06 -2.73
CA HIS A 3 -32.63 50.75 -2.41
C HIS A 3 -32.35 49.62 -3.41
N LYS A 4 -31.27 49.71 -4.20
CA LYS A 4 -30.94 48.61 -5.17
C LYS A 4 -29.68 47.81 -4.86
N THR A 5 -28.86 48.17 -3.87
CA THR A 5 -27.55 47.52 -3.60
C THR A 5 -27.61 46.41 -2.57
N THR A 6 -28.65 46.30 -1.77
CA THR A 6 -28.74 45.32 -0.68
C THR A 6 -29.27 43.95 -1.12
N LYS A 7 -29.97 43.86 -2.26
CA LYS A 7 -30.51 42.55 -2.72
C LYS A 7 -29.50 41.71 -3.50
N THR A 8 -28.49 42.34 -4.06
CA THR A 8 -27.46 41.62 -4.86
C THR A 8 -26.40 40.96 -4.00
N LEU A 9 -26.11 41.48 -2.82
CA LEU A 9 -25.16 40.84 -1.89
C LEU A 9 -25.74 39.57 -1.22
N ALA A 10 -27.02 39.53 -0.93
CA ALA A 10 -27.66 38.37 -0.30
C ALA A 10 -27.73 37.14 -1.25
N ALA A 11 -27.89 37.38 -2.56
CA ALA A 11 -27.90 36.31 -3.55
C ALA A 11 -26.50 35.72 -3.81
N ALA A 12 -25.44 36.53 -3.71
CA ALA A 12 -24.07 36.08 -3.89
C ALA A 12 -23.56 35.23 -2.70
N VAL A 13 -23.97 35.52 -1.48
CA VAL A 13 -23.62 34.75 -0.28
C VAL A 13 -24.37 33.43 -0.25
N LEU A 14 -25.60 33.36 -0.75
CA LEU A 14 -26.35 32.10 -0.82
C LEU A 14 -25.84 31.18 -1.93
N ALA A 15 -25.28 31.68 -3.01
CA ALA A 15 -24.67 30.89 -4.07
C ALA A 15 -23.30 30.28 -3.66
N LEU A 16 -22.58 30.93 -2.73
CA LEU A 16 -21.30 30.39 -2.21
C LEU A 16 -21.48 29.25 -1.20
N MET A 17 -22.67 29.16 -0.60
CA MET A 17 -22.97 28.08 0.38
C MET A 17 -23.51 26.78 -0.27
N LEU A 18 -23.80 26.79 -1.56
CA LEU A 18 -24.32 25.63 -2.29
C LEU A 18 -23.26 24.80 -3.02
N SER A 19 -21.99 25.20 -2.93
CA SER A 19 -20.86 24.41 -3.46
C SER A 19 -20.12 23.57 -2.41
N THR A 20 -20.74 23.30 -1.27
CA THR A 20 -20.27 22.17 -0.46
C THR A 20 -20.63 20.91 -1.23
N SER A 21 -19.64 20.38 -1.93
CA SER A 21 -19.69 19.01 -2.43
C SER A 21 -20.31 18.17 -1.33
N ALA A 22 -21.48 17.57 -1.62
CA ALA A 22 -22.03 16.54 -0.78
C ALA A 22 -21.01 15.40 -0.81
N TYR A 23 -20.03 15.43 0.07
CA TYR A 23 -19.37 14.19 0.48
C TYR A 23 -20.52 13.33 1.00
N ALA A 24 -20.92 12.34 0.24
CA ALA A 24 -21.78 11.31 0.76
C ALA A 24 -21.10 10.85 2.05
N PHE A 25 -21.80 10.98 3.19
CA PHE A 25 -21.31 10.43 4.43
C PHE A 25 -21.22 8.91 4.20
N GLU A 26 -20.04 8.45 3.88
CA GLU A 26 -19.76 7.03 3.81
C GLU A 26 -20.10 6.43 5.16
N LYS A 27 -20.78 5.30 5.15
CA LYS A 27 -21.14 4.65 6.42
C LYS A 27 -19.87 4.26 7.14
N PRO A 28 -19.71 4.61 8.43
CA PRO A 28 -18.52 4.24 9.16
C PRO A 28 -18.38 2.72 9.19
N VAL A 29 -17.18 2.22 8.91
CA VAL A 29 -16.86 0.81 9.06
C VAL A 29 -16.56 0.54 10.54
N LEU A 30 -17.36 -0.34 11.15
CA LEU A 30 -17.11 -0.82 12.51
C LEU A 30 -16.14 -1.99 12.45
N LEU A 31 -14.97 -1.82 13.03
CA LEU A 31 -13.96 -2.87 13.10
C LEU A 31 -14.12 -3.70 14.37
N GLN A 32 -14.12 -5.01 14.22
CA GLN A 32 -14.01 -5.95 15.32
C GLN A 32 -12.57 -6.06 15.81
N ASP A 33 -11.60 -5.97 14.86
CA ASP A 33 -10.18 -6.14 15.14
C ASP A 33 -9.34 -5.45 14.04
N GLN A 34 -8.15 -4.99 14.41
CA GLN A 34 -7.12 -4.53 13.49
C GLN A 34 -5.74 -4.69 14.14
N GLY A 35 -4.71 -4.83 13.29
CA GLY A 35 -3.35 -4.96 13.78
C GLY A 35 -2.37 -5.23 12.65
N SER A 36 -1.19 -5.67 13.05
CA SER A 36 -0.16 -6.07 12.11
C SER A 36 0.70 -7.20 12.66
N PHE A 37 1.36 -7.93 11.78
CA PHE A 37 2.28 -8.99 12.15
C PHE A 37 3.31 -9.23 11.04
N PHE A 38 4.39 -9.90 11.40
CA PHE A 38 5.34 -10.46 10.44
C PHE A 38 5.11 -11.95 10.25
N ALA A 39 5.32 -12.45 9.03
CA ALA A 39 5.13 -13.85 8.68
C ALA A 39 6.27 -14.40 7.83
N GLY A 40 6.67 -15.65 8.11
CA GLY A 40 7.78 -16.31 7.44
C GLY A 40 9.13 -15.69 7.74
N GLY A 41 10.01 -15.74 6.76
CA GLY A 41 11.36 -15.21 6.84
C GLY A 41 12.41 -16.22 7.24
N THR A 42 13.64 -15.73 7.34
CA THR A 42 14.83 -16.51 7.66
C THR A 42 15.55 -15.88 8.84
N THR A 43 16.07 -16.73 9.71
CA THR A 43 16.94 -16.34 10.81
C THR A 43 18.37 -16.81 10.50
N VAL A 44 19.31 -15.87 10.48
CA VAL A 44 20.74 -16.13 10.25
C VAL A 44 21.52 -15.77 11.51
N THR A 45 22.30 -16.71 12.03
CA THR A 45 23.18 -16.45 13.19
C THR A 45 24.63 -16.57 12.75
N THR A 46 25.39 -15.52 13.00
CA THR A 46 26.85 -15.50 12.77
C THR A 46 27.56 -16.27 13.88
N PRO A 47 28.44 -17.21 13.57
CA PRO A 47 29.21 -17.94 14.58
C PRO A 47 30.00 -17.03 15.52
N GLY A 48 30.22 -17.48 16.74
CA GLY A 48 30.98 -16.74 17.76
C GLY A 48 30.12 -16.34 18.95
N SER A 49 30.66 -15.42 19.77
CA SER A 49 29.97 -14.88 20.94
C SER A 49 29.77 -13.39 20.76
N PHE A 50 28.59 -12.92 21.11
CA PHE A 50 28.26 -11.48 21.08
C PHE A 50 29.10 -10.74 22.13
N ASP A 51 29.76 -9.66 21.71
CA ASP A 51 30.53 -8.77 22.57
C ASP A 51 29.78 -7.43 22.73
N PHE A 52 29.26 -7.20 23.94
CA PHE A 52 28.53 -5.97 24.25
C PHE A 52 29.42 -4.72 24.16
N SER A 53 30.73 -4.85 24.37
CA SER A 53 31.68 -3.73 24.24
C SER A 53 31.94 -3.33 22.78
N ASN A 54 31.64 -4.22 21.83
CA ASN A 54 31.78 -3.99 20.40
C ASN A 54 30.52 -4.49 19.63
N PRO A 55 29.39 -3.80 19.80
CA PRO A 55 28.09 -4.26 19.29
C PRO A 55 27.98 -4.26 17.76
N LEU A 56 28.91 -3.67 17.03
CA LEU A 56 28.96 -3.69 15.55
C LEU A 56 29.71 -4.90 14.99
N ASN A 57 30.43 -5.65 15.83
CA ASN A 57 31.05 -6.89 15.41
C ASN A 57 29.92 -7.93 15.15
N PRO A 58 29.85 -8.56 13.97
CA PRO A 58 28.77 -9.50 13.63
C PRO A 58 28.84 -10.84 14.39
N GLN A 59 29.96 -11.18 15.04
CA GLN A 59 30.13 -12.44 15.75
C GLN A 59 29.07 -12.65 16.84
N GLY A 60 28.44 -13.81 16.86
CA GLY A 60 27.40 -14.17 17.82
C GLY A 60 26.08 -13.40 17.66
N GLN A 61 25.94 -12.60 16.60
CA GLN A 61 24.71 -11.87 16.33
C GLN A 61 23.74 -12.67 15.46
N THR A 62 22.46 -12.38 15.61
CA THR A 62 21.37 -13.01 14.87
C THR A 62 20.59 -11.96 14.09
N LEU A 63 20.32 -12.23 12.83
CA LEU A 63 19.54 -11.41 11.91
C LEU A 63 18.25 -12.14 11.55
N HIS A 64 17.11 -11.46 11.66
CA HIS A 64 15.81 -11.91 11.16
C HIS A 64 15.46 -11.08 9.93
N GLY A 65 15.24 -11.71 8.78
CA GLY A 65 14.90 -11.01 7.54
C GLY A 65 14.09 -11.89 6.59
N ASP A 66 13.84 -11.37 5.40
CA ASP A 66 13.11 -12.08 4.33
C ASP A 66 11.67 -12.50 4.70
N HIS A 67 11.07 -11.82 5.69
CA HIS A 67 9.70 -12.00 6.13
C HIS A 67 8.75 -11.09 5.34
N ALA A 68 7.45 -11.40 5.33
CA ALA A 68 6.40 -10.48 4.95
C ALA A 68 5.96 -9.63 6.14
N TYR A 69 5.54 -8.39 5.90
CA TYR A 69 4.77 -7.59 6.83
C TYR A 69 3.29 -7.60 6.40
N VAL A 70 2.38 -7.70 7.36
CA VAL A 70 0.95 -7.72 7.11
C VAL A 70 0.25 -6.71 8.01
N PHE A 71 -0.50 -5.79 7.43
CA PHE A 71 -1.48 -4.97 8.13
C PHE A 71 -2.88 -5.51 7.85
N TYR A 72 -3.71 -5.67 8.90
CA TYR A 72 -5.07 -6.19 8.71
C TYR A 72 -6.13 -5.38 9.43
N GLN A 73 -7.33 -5.41 8.84
CA GLN A 73 -8.56 -4.90 9.44
C GLN A 73 -9.69 -5.90 9.22
N LYS A 74 -10.48 -6.14 10.28
CA LYS A 74 -11.58 -7.07 10.28
C LYS A 74 -12.86 -6.35 10.72
N PRO A 75 -13.86 -6.18 9.84
CA PRO A 75 -15.11 -5.57 10.23
C PRO A 75 -15.93 -6.49 11.11
N VAL A 76 -16.86 -5.90 11.85
CA VAL A 76 -17.84 -6.67 12.64
C VAL A 76 -18.68 -7.52 11.68
N ASN A 77 -18.92 -8.79 12.04
CA ASN A 77 -19.63 -9.77 11.21
C ASN A 77 -18.97 -10.01 9.84
N ALA A 78 -17.65 -10.04 9.79
CA ALA A 78 -16.91 -10.27 8.57
C ALA A 78 -17.31 -11.58 7.86
N HIS A 79 -17.23 -11.56 6.53
CA HIS A 79 -17.34 -12.79 5.72
C HIS A 79 -16.32 -13.84 6.17
N LYS A 80 -16.63 -15.13 5.94
CA LYS A 80 -15.81 -16.26 6.38
C LYS A 80 -14.39 -16.22 5.79
N LEU A 81 -14.27 -15.88 4.50
CA LEU A 81 -12.98 -15.84 3.83
C LEU A 81 -12.45 -14.41 3.78
N PRO A 82 -11.29 -14.13 4.39
CA PRO A 82 -10.64 -12.83 4.26
C PRO A 82 -10.03 -12.65 2.87
N LEU A 83 -9.71 -11.40 2.54
CA LEU A 83 -9.00 -11.03 1.31
C LEU A 83 -7.56 -10.69 1.67
N VAL A 84 -6.60 -11.35 1.02
CA VAL A 84 -5.17 -11.12 1.18
C VAL A 84 -4.66 -10.43 -0.09
N PHE A 85 -4.09 -9.24 0.03
CA PHE A 85 -3.68 -8.40 -1.09
C PHE A 85 -2.16 -8.38 -1.24
N LEU A 86 -1.64 -8.78 -2.40
CA LEU A 86 -0.22 -8.81 -2.72
C LEU A 86 0.10 -7.87 -3.89
N HIS A 87 0.92 -6.86 -3.63
CA HIS A 87 1.29 -5.82 -4.59
C HIS A 87 2.28 -6.29 -5.67
N GLY A 88 2.49 -5.43 -6.68
CA GLY A 88 3.43 -5.65 -7.78
C GLY A 88 4.83 -5.05 -7.57
N ALA A 89 5.63 -5.06 -8.64
CA ALA A 89 6.96 -4.47 -8.63
C ALA A 89 6.91 -2.96 -8.39
N GLY A 90 7.89 -2.44 -7.64
CA GLY A 90 7.99 -1.01 -7.32
C GLY A 90 6.86 -0.47 -6.45
N GLN A 91 6.10 -1.34 -5.79
CA GLN A 91 4.96 -0.98 -4.96
C GLN A 91 5.07 -1.58 -3.57
N SER A 92 4.18 -1.16 -2.68
CA SER A 92 3.97 -1.69 -1.35
C SER A 92 2.47 -1.89 -1.09
N LYS A 93 2.09 -2.30 0.11
CA LYS A 93 0.68 -2.39 0.53
C LYS A 93 -0.12 -1.11 0.27
N LYS A 94 0.54 0.07 0.22
CA LYS A 94 -0.07 1.37 -0.09
C LYS A 94 -0.91 1.34 -1.38
N THR A 95 -0.55 0.50 -2.35
CA THR A 95 -1.29 0.38 -3.62
C THR A 95 -2.75 -0.06 -3.47
N TRP A 96 -3.08 -0.69 -2.34
CA TRP A 96 -4.42 -1.19 -2.02
C TRP A 96 -5.26 -0.25 -1.15
N GLU A 97 -4.61 0.74 -0.53
CA GLU A 97 -5.23 1.76 0.31
C GLU A 97 -5.95 2.82 -0.56
N THR A 98 -6.00 4.07 -0.14
CA THR A 98 -6.57 5.16 -0.95
C THR A 98 -5.81 5.36 -2.25
N THR A 99 -6.54 5.66 -3.31
CA THR A 99 -5.97 6.02 -4.62
C THR A 99 -5.20 7.34 -4.54
N PRO A 100 -4.30 7.63 -5.48
CA PRO A 100 -3.53 8.89 -5.48
C PRO A 100 -4.37 10.17 -5.49
N ASP A 101 -5.58 10.12 -6.02
CA ASP A 101 -6.54 11.22 -6.04
C ASP A 101 -7.51 11.21 -4.84
N GLY A 102 -7.23 10.39 -3.82
CA GLY A 102 -7.93 10.37 -2.54
C GLY A 102 -9.23 9.57 -2.49
N ARG A 103 -9.61 8.87 -3.57
CA ARG A 103 -10.75 7.96 -3.55
C ARG A 103 -10.43 6.68 -2.76
N ASP A 104 -11.45 5.94 -2.39
CA ASP A 104 -11.29 4.63 -1.78
C ASP A 104 -10.54 3.66 -2.68
N GLY A 105 -9.54 3.00 -2.10
CA GLY A 105 -8.89 1.86 -2.71
C GLY A 105 -9.60 0.56 -2.35
N PHE A 106 -9.05 -0.55 -2.81
CA PHE A 106 -9.67 -1.85 -2.58
C PHE A 106 -9.83 -2.21 -1.11
N GLN A 107 -8.91 -1.78 -0.24
CA GLN A 107 -9.04 -1.99 1.20
C GLN A 107 -10.39 -1.46 1.72
N ASN A 108 -10.67 -0.17 1.54
CA ASN A 108 -11.90 0.46 2.02
C ASN A 108 -13.13 -0.15 1.35
N ILE A 109 -13.09 -0.30 0.02
CA ILE A 109 -14.17 -0.87 -0.78
C ILE A 109 -14.60 -2.26 -0.27
N PHE A 110 -13.65 -3.10 0.12
CA PHE A 110 -13.97 -4.45 0.60
C PHE A 110 -14.29 -4.50 2.09
N LEU A 111 -13.72 -3.61 2.91
CA LEU A 111 -14.14 -3.45 4.30
C LEU A 111 -15.61 -3.04 4.42
N GLU A 112 -16.06 -2.09 3.59
CA GLU A 112 -17.47 -1.67 3.54
C GLU A 112 -18.40 -2.79 3.10
N ARG A 113 -17.88 -3.74 2.31
CA ARG A 113 -18.60 -4.95 1.90
C ARG A 113 -18.52 -6.11 2.90
N GLY A 114 -17.94 -5.88 4.07
CA GLY A 114 -17.87 -6.86 5.14
C GLY A 114 -16.76 -7.90 5.01
N TYR A 115 -15.72 -7.65 4.20
CA TYR A 115 -14.56 -8.53 4.12
C TYR A 115 -13.45 -8.07 5.05
N ALA A 116 -12.85 -9.00 5.78
CA ALA A 116 -11.56 -8.75 6.42
C ALA A 116 -10.49 -8.59 5.32
N THR A 117 -9.64 -7.57 5.46
CA THR A 117 -8.57 -7.26 4.50
C THR A 117 -7.21 -7.41 5.16
N TYR A 118 -6.29 -8.08 4.47
CA TYR A 118 -4.90 -8.27 4.87
C TYR A 118 -4.01 -7.71 3.77
N LEU A 119 -3.33 -6.61 4.04
CA LEU A 119 -2.43 -5.94 3.10
C LEU A 119 -1.00 -6.38 3.37
N VAL A 120 -0.37 -7.00 2.37
CA VAL A 120 0.95 -7.61 2.51
C VAL A 120 2.01 -6.75 1.83
N ASP A 121 3.07 -6.40 2.56
CA ASP A 121 4.35 -6.02 1.97
C ASP A 121 5.19 -7.27 1.73
N GLN A 122 5.63 -7.46 0.50
CA GLN A 122 6.52 -8.55 0.11
C GLN A 122 7.86 -8.43 0.83
N PRO A 123 8.54 -9.55 1.13
CA PRO A 123 9.91 -9.52 1.62
C PRO A 123 10.81 -8.57 0.82
N ARG A 124 11.69 -7.88 1.51
CA ARG A 124 12.64 -6.92 0.95
C ARG A 124 11.98 -5.67 0.36
N ARG A 125 10.77 -5.30 0.88
CA ARG A 125 10.05 -4.11 0.41
C ARG A 125 9.15 -3.52 1.49
N GLY A 126 8.94 -2.20 1.47
CA GLY A 126 8.08 -1.50 2.41
C GLY A 126 8.46 -1.77 3.87
N ASP A 127 7.47 -2.10 4.70
CA ASP A 127 7.70 -2.43 6.12
C ASP A 127 8.34 -3.82 6.32
N ALA A 128 8.46 -4.62 5.25
CA ALA A 128 9.17 -5.90 5.20
C ALA A 128 10.59 -5.76 4.63
N GLY A 129 11.21 -4.59 4.78
CA GLY A 129 12.46 -4.23 4.11
C GLY A 129 13.71 -4.96 4.59
N GLN A 130 13.69 -5.69 5.72
CA GLN A 130 14.86 -6.39 6.24
C GLN A 130 15.15 -7.67 5.44
N ALA A 131 16.34 -7.75 4.85
CA ALA A 131 16.82 -8.89 4.07
C ALA A 131 17.88 -9.69 4.83
N THR A 132 18.06 -10.96 4.47
CA THR A 132 19.16 -11.81 4.97
C THR A 132 20.34 -11.87 4.01
N VAL A 133 20.29 -11.15 2.93
CA VAL A 133 21.34 -11.01 1.92
C VAL A 133 21.67 -9.54 1.70
N ASP A 134 22.88 -9.28 1.26
CA ASP A 134 23.30 -7.93 0.90
C ASP A 134 22.45 -7.37 -0.24
N GLY A 135 22.15 -6.09 -0.18
CA GLY A 135 21.40 -5.38 -1.20
C GLY A 135 21.80 -3.92 -1.30
N THR A 136 21.61 -3.37 -2.50
CA THR A 136 21.75 -1.95 -2.75
C THR A 136 20.38 -1.37 -3.04
N VAL A 137 19.97 -0.39 -2.25
CA VAL A 137 18.76 0.38 -2.54
C VAL A 137 19.10 1.40 -3.61
N SER A 138 18.54 1.20 -4.80
CA SER A 138 18.74 2.12 -5.92
C SER A 138 17.54 3.05 -6.02
N ALA A 139 17.80 4.33 -6.30
CA ALA A 139 16.78 5.28 -6.75
C ALA A 139 16.42 4.92 -8.21
N THR A 140 15.66 3.83 -8.38
CA THR A 140 15.36 3.30 -9.70
C THR A 140 13.97 3.64 -10.14
N THR A 141 13.88 3.70 -11.46
CA THR A 141 12.75 4.02 -12.31
C THR A 141 12.14 5.38 -11.99
N ASN A 142 12.43 6.32 -12.89
CA ASN A 142 11.93 7.68 -12.81
C ASN A 142 10.43 7.75 -13.16
N ASP A 143 9.82 8.85 -12.85
CA ASP A 143 8.38 9.12 -12.99
C ASP A 143 7.86 8.82 -14.40
N GLN A 144 8.61 9.20 -15.45
CA GLN A 144 8.23 8.97 -16.84
C GLN A 144 8.11 7.48 -17.18
N PHE A 145 9.00 6.64 -16.60
CA PHE A 145 8.90 5.20 -16.74
C PHE A 145 7.57 4.69 -16.16
N TRP A 146 7.22 5.09 -14.94
CA TRP A 146 5.97 4.67 -14.30
C TRP A 146 4.75 5.21 -15.05
N PHE A 147 4.79 6.47 -15.51
CA PHE A 147 3.72 7.08 -16.27
C PHE A 147 3.40 6.29 -17.55
N SER A 148 4.42 5.97 -18.33
CA SER A 148 4.26 5.29 -19.62
C SER A 148 4.02 3.80 -19.46
N ASN A 149 4.75 3.12 -18.55
CA ASN A 149 4.63 1.68 -18.32
C ASN A 149 3.25 1.28 -17.78
N PHE A 150 2.66 2.10 -16.92
CA PHE A 150 1.30 1.90 -16.42
C PHE A 150 0.21 2.51 -17.32
N ARG A 151 0.58 2.92 -18.53
CA ARG A 151 -0.35 3.35 -19.60
C ARG A 151 -1.22 4.55 -19.21
N ILE A 152 -0.68 5.46 -18.39
CA ILE A 152 -1.31 6.74 -18.09
C ILE A 152 -1.25 7.63 -19.33
N GLY A 153 -0.13 7.56 -20.04
CA GLY A 153 0.10 8.32 -21.25
C GLY A 153 1.47 8.05 -21.89
N ASP A 154 1.84 8.91 -22.81
CA ASP A 154 3.18 9.04 -23.36
C ASP A 154 3.75 10.35 -22.79
N ALA A 155 4.54 10.22 -21.75
CA ALA A 155 4.92 11.35 -20.87
C ALA A 155 5.48 12.55 -21.65
N PRO A 156 4.96 13.78 -21.42
CA PRO A 156 4.02 14.15 -20.35
C PRO A 156 2.53 14.05 -20.72
N GLU A 157 2.19 13.58 -21.92
CA GLU A 157 0.83 13.62 -22.45
C GLU A 157 0.00 12.43 -22.02
N PHE A 158 -1.20 12.68 -21.48
CA PHE A 158 -2.14 11.64 -21.09
C PHE A 158 -2.83 11.01 -22.30
N PHE A 159 -3.03 9.70 -22.26
CA PHE A 159 -3.86 9.05 -23.28
C PHE A 159 -5.30 9.54 -23.23
N LYS A 160 -5.94 9.58 -24.40
CA LYS A 160 -7.36 9.93 -24.50
C LYS A 160 -8.22 8.90 -23.75
N GLY A 161 -9.05 9.37 -22.83
CA GLY A 161 -9.99 8.53 -22.08
C GLY A 161 -9.37 7.76 -20.91
N VAL A 162 -8.08 7.98 -20.58
CA VAL A 162 -7.49 7.39 -19.38
C VAL A 162 -8.26 7.84 -18.13
N GLN A 163 -8.50 6.90 -17.23
CA GLN A 163 -9.29 7.16 -16.01
C GLN A 163 -8.43 7.66 -14.83
N PHE A 164 -7.12 7.80 -15.02
CA PHE A 164 -6.23 8.39 -14.03
C PHE A 164 -6.50 9.89 -13.91
N SER A 165 -6.47 10.42 -12.69
CA SER A 165 -6.63 11.86 -12.44
C SER A 165 -5.50 12.65 -13.12
N LYS A 166 -5.88 13.75 -13.79
CA LYS A 166 -4.92 14.69 -14.38
C LYS A 166 -4.48 15.79 -13.42
N ASP A 167 -4.94 15.73 -12.17
CA ASP A 167 -4.51 16.65 -11.11
C ASP A 167 -3.02 16.42 -10.81
N PRO A 168 -2.17 17.46 -10.88
CA PRO A 168 -0.76 17.36 -10.52
C PRO A 168 -0.52 16.79 -9.12
N ALA A 169 -1.40 17.08 -8.16
CA ALA A 169 -1.29 16.53 -6.80
C ALA A 169 -1.51 15.01 -6.78
N ALA A 170 -2.42 14.50 -7.60
CA ALA A 170 -2.63 13.05 -7.72
C ALA A 170 -1.43 12.35 -8.38
N LEU A 171 -0.82 12.99 -9.38
CA LEU A 171 0.42 12.48 -9.99
C LEU A 171 1.57 12.46 -8.98
N ASP A 172 1.74 13.53 -8.19
CA ASP A 172 2.77 13.58 -7.13
C ASP A 172 2.57 12.44 -6.13
N GLN A 173 1.35 12.19 -5.67
CA GLN A 173 1.04 11.07 -4.79
C GLN A 173 1.29 9.70 -5.44
N TYR A 174 1.00 9.55 -6.73
CA TYR A 174 1.28 8.34 -7.48
C TYR A 174 2.78 8.04 -7.55
N TYR A 175 3.61 9.04 -7.85
CA TYR A 175 5.06 8.85 -7.92
C TYR A 175 5.69 8.57 -6.57
N ARG A 176 5.21 9.23 -5.50
CA ARG A 176 5.70 9.03 -4.13
C ARG A 176 5.38 7.66 -3.54
N GLN A 177 4.39 6.96 -4.03
CA GLN A 177 4.07 5.61 -3.54
C GLN A 177 5.02 4.53 -4.06
N MET A 178 5.86 4.84 -5.06
CA MET A 178 6.82 3.88 -5.61
C MET A 178 7.87 3.51 -4.56
N THR A 179 8.05 2.21 -4.38
CA THR A 179 8.85 1.66 -3.27
C THR A 179 9.97 0.78 -3.83
N PRO A 180 11.25 1.07 -3.53
CA PRO A 180 12.37 0.27 -3.98
C PRO A 180 12.45 -1.07 -3.23
N ASN A 181 13.13 -2.05 -3.84
CA ASN A 181 13.61 -3.21 -3.12
C ASN A 181 14.83 -2.84 -2.26
N THR A 182 14.94 -3.47 -1.10
CA THR A 182 16.12 -3.35 -0.21
C THR A 182 17.19 -4.40 -0.52
N ALA A 183 16.81 -5.45 -1.28
CA ALA A 183 17.70 -6.51 -1.79
C ALA A 183 17.10 -7.11 -3.08
N PRO A 184 17.83 -7.98 -3.82
CA PRO A 184 17.32 -8.61 -5.03
C PRO A 184 15.99 -9.33 -4.79
N TYR A 185 15.08 -9.24 -5.77
CA TYR A 185 13.83 -9.99 -5.76
C TYR A 185 14.12 -11.50 -5.87
N ASP A 186 13.46 -12.28 -5.01
CA ASP A 186 13.50 -13.73 -5.03
C ASP A 186 12.08 -14.28 -4.85
N GLN A 187 11.55 -14.91 -5.89
CA GLN A 187 10.18 -15.43 -5.88
C GLN A 187 9.99 -16.51 -4.81
N SER A 188 10.97 -17.35 -4.55
CA SER A 188 10.86 -18.42 -3.54
C SER A 188 10.75 -17.86 -2.13
N VAL A 189 11.46 -16.77 -1.84
CA VAL A 189 11.35 -16.03 -0.58
C VAL A 189 9.94 -15.45 -0.42
N VAL A 190 9.39 -14.88 -1.48
CA VAL A 190 8.01 -14.32 -1.44
C VAL A 190 6.98 -15.43 -1.25
N VAL A 191 7.10 -16.56 -1.97
CA VAL A 191 6.19 -17.72 -1.82
C VAL A 191 6.21 -18.25 -0.39
N ASN A 192 7.40 -18.45 0.20
CA ASN A 192 7.53 -18.96 1.56
C ASN A 192 6.91 -18.00 2.59
N ALA A 193 7.16 -16.70 2.44
CA ALA A 193 6.59 -15.71 3.32
C ALA A 193 5.06 -15.61 3.18
N LEU A 194 4.54 -15.70 1.94
CA LEU A 194 3.11 -15.67 1.65
C LEU A 194 2.41 -16.93 2.21
N SER A 195 3.03 -18.11 2.08
CA SER A 195 2.53 -19.33 2.72
C SER A 195 2.38 -19.14 4.24
N ALA A 196 3.39 -18.57 4.88
CA ALA A 196 3.35 -18.28 6.31
C ALA A 196 2.28 -17.22 6.69
N VAL A 197 1.91 -16.33 5.76
CA VAL A 197 0.75 -15.45 5.96
C VAL A 197 -0.52 -16.29 6.04
N PHE A 198 -0.74 -17.24 5.13
CA PHE A 198 -1.92 -18.11 5.14
C PHE A 198 -1.93 -19.08 6.33
N ASP A 199 -0.78 -19.51 6.85
CA ASP A 199 -0.71 -20.26 8.10
C ASP A 199 -1.29 -19.48 9.30
N LYS A 200 -1.17 -18.14 9.27
CA LYS A 200 -1.72 -17.26 10.32
C LYS A 200 -3.17 -16.81 10.06
N THR A 201 -3.54 -16.57 8.81
CA THR A 201 -4.88 -16.06 8.46
C THR A 201 -5.90 -17.17 8.25
N GLY A 202 -5.45 -18.40 8.00
CA GLY A 202 -6.27 -19.51 7.52
C GLY A 202 -6.67 -19.34 6.06
N ASP A 203 -7.70 -20.07 5.63
CA ASP A 203 -8.23 -20.02 4.28
C ASP A 203 -8.67 -18.59 3.92
N GLY A 204 -8.32 -18.13 2.74
CA GLY A 204 -8.64 -16.79 2.25
C GLY A 204 -8.59 -16.70 0.73
N VAL A 205 -8.95 -15.55 0.19
CA VAL A 205 -8.84 -15.24 -1.24
C VAL A 205 -7.61 -14.36 -1.44
N LEU A 206 -6.65 -14.87 -2.22
CA LEU A 206 -5.47 -14.10 -2.60
C LEU A 206 -5.79 -13.21 -3.80
N ILE A 207 -5.51 -11.93 -3.67
CA ILE A 207 -5.64 -10.91 -4.73
C ILE A 207 -4.26 -10.38 -5.04
N THR A 208 -3.83 -10.55 -6.27
CA THR A 208 -2.47 -10.18 -6.71
C THR A 208 -2.51 -9.14 -7.82
N HIS A 209 -1.43 -8.39 -7.95
CA HIS A 209 -1.19 -7.47 -9.05
C HIS A 209 0.22 -7.69 -9.63
N SER A 210 0.33 -7.75 -10.97
CA SER A 210 1.60 -7.73 -11.70
C SER A 210 2.60 -8.78 -11.18
N GLN A 211 3.78 -8.38 -10.68
CA GLN A 211 4.81 -9.25 -10.11
C GLN A 211 4.26 -10.18 -9.00
N GLY A 212 3.30 -9.69 -8.22
CA GLY A 212 2.65 -10.50 -7.18
C GLY A 212 1.89 -11.71 -7.70
N GLY A 213 1.53 -11.76 -8.99
CA GLY A 213 0.91 -12.92 -9.63
C GLY A 213 1.85 -14.09 -9.87
N GLY A 214 3.16 -13.89 -9.78
CA GLY A 214 4.13 -14.99 -9.90
C GLY A 214 4.15 -15.90 -8.68
N PRO A 215 4.25 -15.37 -7.44
CA PRO A 215 4.18 -16.17 -6.23
C PRO A 215 2.76 -16.61 -5.84
N GLY A 216 1.71 -15.96 -6.37
CA GLY A 216 0.30 -16.33 -6.15
C GLY A 216 -0.15 -17.45 -7.06
#